data_56ce5adab7b8f0f614bc8cf4eafcbf2f
#
_entry.id   56ce5adab7b8f0f614bc8cf4eafcbf2f
#
_cell.length_a   1.000
_cell.length_b   1.000
_cell.length_c   1.000
_cell.angle_alpha   90.00
_cell.angle_beta   90.00
_cell.angle_gamma   90.00
#
_symmetry.space_group_name_H-M   'P 1'
#
loop_
_entity.id
_entity.type
_entity.pdbx_description
1 polymer ?
#
loop_
_entity_poly.entity_id
_entity_poly.type
_entity_poly.pdbx_seq_one_letter_code
_entity_poly.pdbx_strand_id
1 'polypeptide(L)'
;MDVNQPGVEGLRPGDPGRIGDYELLGRLGEGGMGTVYLARDPQGRPVAVKVVRPEMAVEDGFAERFHAEVRNARRVASFCTAQVLDNGNAADGRPYMVTEYIAGTPLSRQIGEYGALDPAPLHGVALGVAAALAAIHVAGLVHRDLKPANVILSLSGPRVIDFGIARALDSTHGFTRSGEVLGSPGWWAPEQVKGLDITPAADVFAWGCLVAYAGSGRHPYGRGDMITMATRLLNTPPDLGTLPAPLDDLVRRATAMDPRARPSAQDLLIALVGGAPASDNPPTLVADDVLGGTWRPPANVEPDATQALNVLGAPAPPPARRPRRNKLVIAGLVVVAALAVTAAVLTQVIGNTGGRRTGSGNAAGGVASGGGPTDVGRRISAGSPIGDPQLIVPRAPRCGLTSYGGTTARGRLCVVTLTLLNPGGAGVSLNRVPFALLDDTGASHAPEAPPAGLTEALAPGDRLDEVLVYDLPPERRPARLTGQVTEGGRRIEVRL
;
A
#
# COMPACT_ATOMS: atom_id res chain seq x y z
N MET A 1 -22.97 5.70 15.32
CA MET A 1 -21.66 5.00 15.33
C MET A 1 -20.62 6.04 15.00
N ASP A 2 -19.88 6.47 16.00
CA ASP A 2 -18.86 7.51 15.82
C ASP A 2 -17.66 6.90 15.07
N VAL A 3 -17.54 7.26 13.79
CA VAL A 3 -16.35 6.96 12.99
C VAL A 3 -15.29 8.01 13.35
N ASN A 4 -14.66 7.82 14.50
CA ASN A 4 -13.60 8.72 14.97
C ASN A 4 -12.25 8.26 14.39
N GLN A 5 -12.11 8.31 13.05
CA GLN A 5 -10.84 8.10 12.38
C GLN A 5 -10.19 9.47 12.09
N PRO A 6 -8.92 9.66 12.42
CA PRO A 6 -8.20 10.88 12.06
C PRO A 6 -8.24 11.07 10.54
N GLY A 7 -8.79 12.19 10.08
CA GLY A 7 -8.89 12.54 8.66
C GLY A 7 -10.16 12.06 7.94
N VAL A 8 -11.10 11.40 8.62
CA VAL A 8 -12.43 11.07 8.08
C VAL A 8 -13.50 11.88 8.79
N GLU A 9 -14.21 12.75 8.06
CA GLU A 9 -15.38 13.45 8.59
C GLU A 9 -16.63 12.56 8.43
N GLY A 10 -17.59 12.67 9.36
CA GLY A 10 -18.89 12.03 9.21
C GLY A 10 -19.64 12.49 7.95
N LEU A 11 -20.52 11.65 7.43
CA LEU A 11 -21.44 12.05 6.34
C LEU A 11 -22.29 13.22 6.80
N ARG A 12 -22.47 14.21 5.93
CA ARG A 12 -23.29 15.40 6.19
C ARG A 12 -24.75 15.14 5.82
N PRO A 13 -25.71 15.88 6.41
CA PRO A 13 -27.09 15.88 5.93
C PRO A 13 -27.13 16.21 4.43
N GLY A 14 -27.69 15.31 3.62
CA GLY A 14 -27.73 15.43 2.17
C GLY A 14 -26.67 14.60 1.41
N ASP A 15 -25.69 14.02 2.10
CA ASP A 15 -24.81 13.02 1.48
C ASP A 15 -25.60 11.73 1.21
N PRO A 16 -25.38 11.07 0.06
CA PRO A 16 -26.01 9.79 -0.20
C PRO A 16 -25.39 8.70 0.72
N GLY A 17 -26.19 7.72 1.12
CA GLY A 17 -25.67 6.55 1.86
C GLY A 17 -24.88 5.58 0.95
N ARG A 18 -25.10 5.65 -0.38
CA ARG A 18 -24.46 4.79 -1.40
C ARG A 18 -24.24 5.55 -2.69
N ILE A 19 -23.19 5.15 -3.43
CA ILE A 19 -22.90 5.58 -4.80
C ILE A 19 -22.60 4.32 -5.62
N GLY A 20 -23.44 4.00 -6.59
CA GLY A 20 -23.38 2.70 -7.24
C GLY A 20 -23.47 1.56 -6.21
N ASP A 21 -22.52 0.62 -6.28
CA ASP A 21 -22.42 -0.52 -5.34
C ASP A 21 -21.63 -0.21 -4.06
N TYR A 22 -21.17 1.03 -3.88
CA TYR A 22 -20.29 1.45 -2.80
C TYR A 22 -21.08 2.07 -1.65
N GLU A 23 -20.95 1.52 -0.43
CA GLU A 23 -21.54 2.04 0.81
C GLU A 23 -20.65 3.14 1.38
N LEU A 24 -21.17 4.38 1.54
CA LEU A 24 -20.39 5.49 2.04
C LEU A 24 -20.27 5.44 3.57
N LEU A 25 -19.04 5.62 4.07
CA LEU A 25 -18.71 5.57 5.50
C LEU A 25 -18.44 6.96 6.08
N GLY A 26 -17.91 7.89 5.27
CA GLY A 26 -17.55 9.24 5.68
C GLY A 26 -16.92 10.03 4.54
N ARG A 27 -16.57 11.30 4.80
CA ARG A 27 -15.88 12.18 3.86
C ARG A 27 -14.37 12.15 4.12
N LEU A 28 -13.58 11.94 3.08
CA LEU A 28 -12.13 12.09 3.08
C LEU A 28 -11.71 13.52 2.75
N GLY A 29 -12.55 14.24 2.00
CA GLY A 29 -12.30 15.63 1.65
C GLY A 29 -13.28 16.17 0.61
N GLU A 30 -13.23 17.48 0.45
CA GLU A 30 -14.01 18.22 -0.55
C GLU A 30 -13.10 19.22 -1.25
N GLY A 31 -13.18 19.31 -2.56
CA GLY A 31 -12.36 20.21 -3.36
C GLY A 31 -13.13 20.83 -4.54
N GLY A 32 -12.45 21.65 -5.35
CA GLY A 32 -13.06 22.31 -6.50
C GLY A 32 -13.72 21.39 -7.52
N MET A 33 -13.24 20.12 -7.61
CA MET A 33 -13.74 19.14 -8.59
C MET A 33 -14.82 18.21 -8.05
N GLY A 34 -14.97 18.10 -6.74
CA GLY A 34 -15.91 17.14 -6.17
C GLY A 34 -15.62 16.79 -4.72
N THR A 35 -16.39 15.83 -4.24
CA THR A 35 -16.27 15.27 -2.90
C THR A 35 -15.68 13.87 -2.97
N VAL A 36 -14.74 13.58 -2.07
CA VAL A 36 -14.14 12.25 -1.93
C VAL A 36 -14.69 11.60 -0.65
N TYR A 37 -15.24 10.43 -0.80
CA TYR A 37 -15.80 9.64 0.30
C TYR A 37 -14.93 8.41 0.57
N LEU A 38 -14.76 8.08 1.84
CA LEU A 38 -14.41 6.73 2.24
C LEU A 38 -15.64 5.86 2.07
N ALA A 39 -15.50 4.74 1.41
CA ALA A 39 -16.58 3.81 1.14
C ALA A 39 -16.13 2.36 1.33
N ARG A 40 -17.09 1.46 1.33
CA ARG A 40 -16.88 0.01 1.32
C ARG A 40 -17.39 -0.56 0.00
N ASP A 41 -16.57 -1.38 -0.64
CA ASP A 41 -16.98 -2.12 -1.85
C ASP A 41 -17.90 -3.32 -1.49
N PRO A 42 -18.50 -4.01 -2.47
CA PRO A 42 -19.34 -5.18 -2.24
C PRO A 42 -18.64 -6.33 -1.52
N GLN A 43 -17.30 -6.38 -1.55
CA GLN A 43 -16.49 -7.37 -0.86
C GLN A 43 -16.09 -6.92 0.56
N GLY A 44 -16.54 -5.75 0.99
CA GLY A 44 -16.26 -5.18 2.31
C GLY A 44 -14.92 -4.45 2.42
N ARG A 45 -14.17 -4.25 1.31
CA ARG A 45 -12.87 -3.58 1.30
C ARG A 45 -13.05 -2.05 1.31
N PRO A 46 -12.17 -1.32 2.01
CA PRO A 46 -12.20 0.14 1.98
C PRO A 46 -11.70 0.67 0.62
N VAL A 47 -12.44 1.63 0.08
CA VAL A 47 -12.13 2.32 -1.18
C VAL A 47 -12.39 3.82 -1.03
N ALA A 48 -11.78 4.64 -1.90
CA ALA A 48 -12.09 6.05 -2.02
C ALA A 48 -12.99 6.28 -3.24
N VAL A 49 -14.14 6.94 -3.04
CA VAL A 49 -15.09 7.27 -4.10
C VAL A 49 -15.12 8.78 -4.30
N LYS A 50 -14.64 9.25 -5.45
CA LYS A 50 -14.64 10.66 -5.82
C LYS A 50 -15.81 10.94 -6.76
N VAL A 51 -16.73 11.82 -6.33
CA VAL A 51 -17.91 12.25 -7.12
C VAL A 51 -17.68 13.64 -7.62
N VAL A 52 -17.88 13.84 -8.92
CA VAL A 52 -17.75 15.16 -9.57
C VAL A 52 -18.86 16.11 -9.10
N ARG A 53 -18.54 17.40 -8.98
CA ARG A 53 -19.53 18.42 -8.65
C ARG A 53 -20.63 18.55 -9.72
N PRO A 54 -21.88 18.88 -9.32
CA PRO A 54 -22.97 19.04 -10.28
C PRO A 54 -22.66 20.06 -11.39
N GLU A 55 -22.00 21.17 -11.04
CA GLU A 55 -21.70 22.27 -11.94
C GLU A 55 -20.79 21.83 -13.09
N MET A 56 -19.89 20.86 -12.85
CA MET A 56 -19.00 20.32 -13.88
C MET A 56 -19.68 19.23 -14.72
N ALA A 57 -20.63 18.50 -14.14
CA ALA A 57 -21.32 17.41 -14.82
C ALA A 57 -22.33 17.89 -15.87
N VAL A 58 -22.72 19.17 -15.84
CA VAL A 58 -23.68 19.77 -16.79
C VAL A 58 -23.07 20.09 -18.17
N GLU A 59 -21.73 20.12 -18.27
CA GLU A 59 -21.06 20.38 -19.54
C GLU A 59 -21.22 19.21 -20.51
N ASP A 60 -21.66 19.51 -21.74
CA ASP A 60 -21.87 18.49 -22.78
C ASP A 60 -20.61 17.68 -23.05
N GLY A 61 -20.73 16.34 -23.01
CA GLY A 61 -19.64 15.41 -23.25
C GLY A 61 -18.62 15.30 -22.10
N PHE A 62 -18.84 15.97 -20.94
CA PHE A 62 -17.94 15.87 -19.80
C PHE A 62 -17.87 14.44 -19.27
N ALA A 63 -19.00 13.77 -19.10
CA ALA A 63 -19.05 12.41 -18.56
C ALA A 63 -18.28 11.41 -19.43
N GLU A 64 -18.44 11.49 -20.76
CA GLU A 64 -17.73 10.64 -21.72
C GLU A 64 -16.22 10.85 -21.67
N ARG A 65 -15.78 12.11 -21.65
CA ARG A 65 -14.36 12.47 -21.52
C ARG A 65 -13.81 11.97 -20.18
N PHE A 66 -14.52 12.19 -19.07
CA PHE A 66 -14.16 11.71 -17.75
C PHE A 66 -13.94 10.19 -17.74
N HIS A 67 -14.90 9.43 -18.25
CA HIS A 67 -14.78 7.97 -18.32
C HIS A 67 -13.63 7.51 -19.23
N ALA A 68 -13.35 8.23 -20.31
CA ALA A 68 -12.21 7.94 -21.18
C ALA A 68 -10.87 8.13 -20.45
N GLU A 69 -10.73 9.22 -19.69
CA GLU A 69 -9.52 9.46 -18.90
C GLU A 69 -9.36 8.48 -17.76
N VAL A 70 -10.44 8.12 -17.05
CA VAL A 70 -10.41 7.07 -16.02
C VAL A 70 -9.94 5.74 -16.60
N ARG A 71 -10.38 5.36 -17.82
CA ARG A 71 -9.87 4.15 -18.49
C ARG A 71 -8.35 4.22 -18.75
N ASN A 72 -7.83 5.38 -19.13
CA ASN A 72 -6.38 5.55 -19.30
C ASN A 72 -5.65 5.48 -17.96
N ALA A 73 -6.23 6.06 -16.91
CA ALA A 73 -5.68 6.04 -15.56
C ALA A 73 -5.56 4.63 -14.95
N ARG A 74 -6.41 3.69 -15.35
CA ARG A 74 -6.29 2.27 -14.94
C ARG A 74 -4.99 1.60 -15.40
N ARG A 75 -4.30 2.17 -16.40
CA ARG A 75 -3.02 1.66 -16.91
C ARG A 75 -1.81 2.13 -16.10
N VAL A 76 -2.01 3.07 -15.20
CA VAL A 76 -0.92 3.59 -14.37
C VAL A 76 -0.50 2.52 -13.35
N ALA A 77 0.81 2.24 -13.29
CA ALA A 77 1.35 1.29 -12.33
C ALA A 77 1.07 1.75 -10.88
N SER A 78 0.61 0.84 -10.03
CA SER A 78 0.01 1.18 -8.73
C SER A 78 0.98 1.20 -7.54
N PHE A 79 2.28 0.92 -7.72
CA PHE A 79 3.17 0.81 -6.56
C PHE A 79 3.40 2.15 -5.80
N CYS A 80 3.41 3.29 -6.53
CA CYS A 80 3.50 4.65 -5.96
C CYS A 80 2.25 5.52 -6.20
N THR A 81 1.16 4.95 -6.76
CA THR A 81 -0.10 5.66 -7.01
C THR A 81 -1.27 4.89 -6.38
N ALA A 82 -2.38 5.57 -6.08
CA ALA A 82 -3.63 4.88 -5.76
C ALA A 82 -4.18 4.25 -7.05
N GLN A 83 -4.41 2.93 -7.03
CA GLN A 83 -4.96 2.22 -8.18
C GLN A 83 -6.39 2.67 -8.47
N VAL A 84 -6.71 2.96 -9.73
CA VAL A 84 -8.07 3.19 -10.18
C VAL A 84 -8.78 1.85 -10.36
N LEU A 85 -9.84 1.63 -9.58
CA LEU A 85 -10.56 0.36 -9.50
C LEU A 85 -11.79 0.36 -10.40
N ASP A 86 -12.60 1.45 -10.33
CA ASP A 86 -13.87 1.52 -11.02
C ASP A 86 -14.31 2.94 -11.35
N ASN A 87 -15.36 3.09 -12.16
CA ASN A 87 -16.03 4.35 -12.45
C ASN A 87 -17.46 4.11 -12.93
N GLY A 88 -18.31 5.10 -12.76
CA GLY A 88 -19.71 5.04 -13.16
C GLY A 88 -20.41 6.37 -13.00
N ASN A 89 -21.73 6.36 -13.10
CA ASN A 89 -22.59 7.51 -12.82
C ASN A 89 -23.41 7.24 -11.56
N ALA A 90 -23.45 8.22 -10.67
CA ALA A 90 -24.32 8.20 -9.50
C ALA A 90 -25.81 8.29 -9.91
N ALA A 91 -26.72 8.04 -8.98
CA ALA A 91 -28.16 8.07 -9.26
C ALA A 91 -28.67 9.43 -9.79
N ASP A 92 -27.97 10.50 -9.48
CA ASP A 92 -28.24 11.87 -9.98
C ASP A 92 -27.52 12.19 -11.31
N GLY A 93 -26.89 11.19 -11.93
CA GLY A 93 -26.19 11.31 -13.21
C GLY A 93 -24.74 11.82 -13.12
N ARG A 94 -24.26 12.24 -11.95
CA ARG A 94 -22.89 12.72 -11.79
C ARG A 94 -21.87 11.58 -11.95
N PRO A 95 -20.80 11.79 -12.74
CA PRO A 95 -19.75 10.80 -12.85
C PRO A 95 -19.01 10.62 -11.51
N TYR A 96 -18.59 9.40 -11.24
CA TYR A 96 -17.72 9.07 -10.10
C TYR A 96 -16.58 8.16 -10.52
N MET A 97 -15.52 8.18 -9.75
CA MET A 97 -14.36 7.30 -9.86
C MET A 97 -14.09 6.64 -8.51
N VAL A 98 -13.68 5.38 -8.56
CA VAL A 98 -13.30 4.61 -7.38
C VAL A 98 -11.82 4.28 -7.45
N THR A 99 -11.10 4.55 -6.37
CA THR A 99 -9.68 4.20 -6.23
C THR A 99 -9.44 3.36 -4.99
N GLU A 100 -8.30 2.71 -4.96
CA GLU A 100 -7.77 2.12 -3.73
C GLU A 100 -7.75 3.20 -2.62
N TYR A 101 -8.22 2.86 -1.42
CA TYR A 101 -8.03 3.70 -0.25
C TYR A 101 -6.63 3.50 0.30
N ILE A 102 -5.85 4.56 0.34
CA ILE A 102 -4.49 4.55 0.89
C ILE A 102 -4.54 5.04 2.34
N ALA A 103 -4.32 4.12 3.27
CA ALA A 103 -4.18 4.47 4.67
C ALA A 103 -2.81 5.12 4.92
N GLY A 104 -2.80 6.23 5.68
CA GLY A 104 -1.59 6.99 6.00
C GLY A 104 -1.86 8.46 6.24
N THR A 105 -0.80 9.21 6.40
CA THR A 105 -0.85 10.65 6.70
C THR A 105 -0.54 11.47 5.44
N PRO A 106 -1.39 12.44 5.04
CA PRO A 106 -1.04 13.37 3.96
C PRO A 106 0.26 14.14 4.28
N LEU A 107 1.14 14.28 3.29
CA LEU A 107 2.40 15.01 3.44
C LEU A 107 2.17 16.45 3.92
N SER A 108 1.08 17.09 3.48
CA SER A 108 0.70 18.43 3.96
C SER A 108 0.47 18.48 5.46
N ARG A 109 -0.21 17.49 6.01
CA ARG A 109 -0.47 17.36 7.45
C ARG A 109 0.82 17.06 8.20
N GLN A 110 1.62 16.11 7.71
CA GLN A 110 2.91 15.77 8.30
C GLN A 110 3.81 17.01 8.44
N ILE A 111 3.97 17.78 7.37
CA ILE A 111 4.80 18.99 7.39
C ILE A 111 4.16 20.10 8.25
N GLY A 112 2.84 20.26 8.20
CA GLY A 112 2.11 21.25 8.98
C GLY A 112 2.21 21.04 10.50
N GLU A 113 2.20 19.79 10.95
CA GLU A 113 2.23 19.43 12.37
C GLU A 113 3.65 19.21 12.90
N TYR A 114 4.56 18.66 12.10
CA TYR A 114 5.88 18.22 12.57
C TYR A 114 7.06 18.93 11.89
N GLY A 115 6.80 19.79 10.91
CA GLY A 115 7.85 20.51 10.18
C GLY A 115 8.50 19.70 9.06
N ALA A 116 9.71 20.12 8.67
CA ALA A 116 10.48 19.50 7.58
C ALA A 116 10.78 18.02 7.84
N LEU A 117 10.86 17.25 6.77
CA LEU A 117 11.26 15.83 6.86
C LEU A 117 12.77 15.70 7.06
N ASP A 118 13.17 14.69 7.82
CA ASP A 118 14.54 14.22 7.88
C ASP A 118 15.04 13.74 6.52
N PRO A 119 16.37 13.70 6.26
CA PRO A 119 16.93 13.36 4.94
C PRO A 119 16.46 12.02 4.35
N ALA A 120 16.29 10.98 5.16
CA ALA A 120 15.90 9.66 4.65
C ALA A 120 14.42 9.61 4.23
N PRO A 121 13.42 10.03 5.03
CA PRO A 121 12.05 10.19 4.58
C PRO A 121 11.91 11.18 3.41
N LEU A 122 12.68 12.28 3.39
CA LEU A 122 12.66 13.24 2.31
C LEU A 122 13.09 12.61 0.98
N HIS A 123 14.19 11.84 0.98
CA HIS A 123 14.64 11.10 -0.20
C HIS A 123 13.58 10.09 -0.66
N GLY A 124 12.96 9.35 0.27
CA GLY A 124 11.89 8.42 -0.03
C GLY A 124 10.67 9.10 -0.69
N VAL A 125 10.26 10.27 -0.20
CA VAL A 125 9.19 11.08 -0.81
C VAL A 125 9.57 11.53 -2.21
N ALA A 126 10.78 12.07 -2.39
CA ALA A 126 11.26 12.52 -3.69
C ALA A 126 11.27 11.37 -4.71
N LEU A 127 11.77 10.20 -4.32
CA LEU A 127 11.85 9.01 -5.16
C LEU A 127 10.45 8.47 -5.51
N GLY A 128 9.58 8.28 -4.51
CA GLY A 128 8.25 7.70 -4.74
C GLY A 128 7.35 8.61 -5.59
N VAL A 129 7.42 9.94 -5.39
CA VAL A 129 6.66 10.88 -6.23
C VAL A 129 7.23 10.93 -7.65
N ALA A 130 8.55 10.90 -7.84
CA ALA A 130 9.15 10.82 -9.18
C ALA A 130 8.75 9.52 -9.91
N ALA A 131 8.72 8.40 -9.21
CA ALA A 131 8.28 7.12 -9.76
C ALA A 131 6.79 7.14 -10.15
N ALA A 132 5.93 7.74 -9.31
CA ALA A 132 4.52 7.94 -9.62
C ALA A 132 4.33 8.79 -10.88
N LEU A 133 5.05 9.91 -10.99
CA LEU A 133 5.00 10.78 -12.18
C LEU A 133 5.50 10.05 -13.43
N ALA A 134 6.59 9.30 -13.34
CA ALA A 134 7.09 8.52 -14.47
C ALA A 134 6.03 7.53 -14.97
N ALA A 135 5.33 6.83 -14.07
CA ALA A 135 4.26 5.91 -14.43
C ALA A 135 3.05 6.62 -15.06
N ILE A 136 2.65 7.77 -14.53
CA ILE A 136 1.55 8.61 -15.04
C ILE A 136 1.89 9.11 -16.45
N HIS A 137 3.11 9.63 -16.66
CA HIS A 137 3.55 10.17 -17.93
C HIS A 137 3.70 9.10 -19.02
N VAL A 138 4.17 7.89 -18.68
CA VAL A 138 4.21 6.74 -19.60
C VAL A 138 2.81 6.32 -20.04
N ALA A 139 1.80 6.45 -19.17
CA ALA A 139 0.41 6.20 -19.54
C ALA A 139 -0.20 7.32 -20.43
N GLY A 140 0.57 8.35 -20.79
CA GLY A 140 0.12 9.48 -21.59
C GLY A 140 -0.72 10.50 -20.81
N LEU A 141 -0.64 10.46 -19.48
CA LEU A 141 -1.38 11.36 -18.59
C LEU A 141 -0.45 12.40 -17.97
N VAL A 142 -1.04 13.50 -17.48
CA VAL A 142 -0.38 14.53 -16.69
C VAL A 142 -1.18 14.72 -15.39
N HIS A 143 -0.50 14.76 -14.24
CA HIS A 143 -1.16 14.87 -12.93
C HIS A 143 -1.89 16.20 -12.73
N ARG A 144 -1.29 17.32 -13.15
CA ARG A 144 -1.84 18.69 -13.17
C ARG A 144 -2.19 19.33 -11.81
N ASP A 145 -2.27 18.58 -10.73
CA ASP A 145 -2.58 19.05 -9.37
C ASP A 145 -1.68 18.39 -8.31
N LEU A 146 -0.40 18.16 -8.64
CA LEU A 146 0.54 17.62 -7.67
C LEU A 146 0.80 18.64 -6.56
N LYS A 147 0.53 18.21 -5.32
CA LYS A 147 0.70 19.02 -4.10
C LYS A 147 0.84 18.10 -2.88
N PRO A 148 1.34 18.59 -1.74
CA PRO A 148 1.54 17.78 -0.54
C PRO A 148 0.27 17.09 0.00
N ALA A 149 -0.91 17.66 -0.22
CA ALA A 149 -2.17 17.02 0.17
C ALA A 149 -2.50 15.76 -0.66
N ASN A 150 -1.93 15.66 -1.88
CA ASN A 150 -2.12 14.54 -2.79
C ASN A 150 -0.99 13.49 -2.70
N VAL A 151 -0.15 13.57 -1.66
CA VAL A 151 0.88 12.56 -1.35
C VAL A 151 0.60 11.99 0.03
N ILE A 152 0.26 10.71 0.09
CA ILE A 152 0.01 10.00 1.35
C ILE A 152 1.28 9.26 1.77
N LEU A 153 1.75 9.53 2.97
CA LEU A 153 2.83 8.78 3.61
C LEU A 153 2.22 7.53 4.24
N SER A 154 2.40 6.39 3.60
CA SER A 154 1.97 5.09 4.11
C SER A 154 3.13 4.30 4.70
N LEU A 155 2.84 3.19 5.39
CA LEU A 155 3.89 2.30 5.91
C LEU A 155 4.69 1.64 4.78
N SER A 156 4.09 1.44 3.61
CA SER A 156 4.74 0.81 2.45
C SER A 156 5.46 1.77 1.52
N GLY A 157 5.34 3.09 1.74
CA GLY A 157 5.93 4.12 0.89
C GLY A 157 5.02 5.33 0.68
N PRO A 158 5.56 6.40 0.09
CA PRO A 158 4.74 7.53 -0.35
C PRO A 158 3.87 7.12 -1.54
N ARG A 159 2.60 7.50 -1.52
CA ARG A 159 1.61 7.18 -2.55
C ARG A 159 0.97 8.46 -3.07
N VAL A 160 1.03 8.65 -4.38
CA VAL A 160 0.37 9.79 -5.05
C VAL A 160 -1.08 9.42 -5.32
N ILE A 161 -1.98 10.29 -4.90
CA ILE A 161 -3.42 10.15 -5.09
C ILE A 161 -3.94 11.28 -5.99
N ASP A 162 -5.15 11.12 -6.49
CA ASP A 162 -5.92 12.20 -7.13
C ASP A 162 -5.23 12.84 -8.35
N PHE A 163 -4.57 12.06 -9.22
CA PHE A 163 -4.07 12.63 -10.47
C PHE A 163 -5.23 13.13 -11.33
N GLY A 164 -5.05 14.31 -11.91
CA GLY A 164 -6.03 15.28 -12.37
C GLY A 164 -6.92 14.87 -13.55
N ILE A 165 -7.55 13.68 -13.49
CA ILE A 165 -8.45 13.13 -14.53
C ILE A 165 -9.53 14.15 -14.94
N ALA A 166 -10.13 14.86 -13.98
CA ALA A 166 -11.18 15.85 -14.29
C ALA A 166 -10.61 17.18 -14.82
N ARG A 167 -9.34 17.51 -14.59
CA ARG A 167 -8.70 18.75 -15.05
C ARG A 167 -8.23 18.69 -16.50
N ALA A 168 -7.99 17.51 -17.04
CA ALA A 168 -7.68 17.34 -18.45
C ALA A 168 -8.87 17.73 -19.35
N LEU A 169 -10.08 17.76 -18.75
CA LEU A 169 -11.32 18.06 -19.46
C LEU A 169 -11.58 19.57 -19.59
N ASP A 170 -11.00 20.38 -18.69
CA ASP A 170 -11.03 21.85 -18.77
C ASP A 170 -9.91 22.38 -19.69
N SER A 171 -9.88 21.91 -20.94
CA SER A 171 -8.82 22.23 -21.91
C SER A 171 -8.81 23.70 -22.39
N THR A 172 -9.59 24.56 -21.82
CA THR A 172 -9.62 25.99 -22.11
C THR A 172 -9.66 26.82 -20.83
N HIS A 173 -8.47 27.22 -20.35
CA HIS A 173 -8.22 28.29 -19.37
C HIS A 173 -8.23 27.88 -17.90
N GLY A 174 -7.18 28.24 -17.17
CA GLY A 174 -7.03 28.09 -15.71
C GLY A 174 -8.02 28.94 -14.88
N PHE A 175 -9.02 29.53 -15.52
CA PHE A 175 -10.13 30.25 -14.92
C PHE A 175 -11.43 29.64 -15.44
N THR A 176 -12.32 29.24 -14.56
CA THR A 176 -13.70 28.91 -14.97
C THR A 176 -14.39 30.12 -15.53
N ARG A 177 -15.40 29.93 -16.40
CA ARG A 177 -16.28 31.01 -16.86
C ARG A 177 -16.92 31.83 -15.73
N SER A 178 -16.99 31.27 -14.52
CA SER A 178 -17.50 31.93 -13.30
C SER A 178 -16.42 32.69 -12.52
N GLY A 179 -15.16 32.74 -12.99
CA GLY A 179 -14.07 33.42 -12.26
C GLY A 179 -13.55 32.67 -11.05
N GLU A 180 -14.06 31.47 -10.77
CA GLU A 180 -13.53 30.60 -9.74
C GLU A 180 -12.27 29.87 -10.22
N VAL A 181 -11.22 29.93 -9.43
CA VAL A 181 -9.96 29.27 -9.75
C VAL A 181 -10.00 27.81 -9.29
N LEU A 182 -10.05 26.91 -10.24
CA LEU A 182 -9.94 25.48 -9.98
C LEU A 182 -8.50 25.13 -9.66
N GLY A 183 -8.18 24.87 -8.39
CA GLY A 183 -6.92 24.28 -7.98
C GLY A 183 -6.22 24.95 -6.81
N SER A 184 -4.97 24.55 -6.59
CA SER A 184 -4.11 25.04 -5.51
C SER A 184 -3.01 25.93 -6.12
N PRO A 185 -3.23 27.24 -6.27
CA PRO A 185 -2.39 28.14 -7.09
C PRO A 185 -0.90 28.15 -6.68
N GLY A 186 -0.60 27.85 -5.42
CA GLY A 186 0.76 27.84 -4.93
C GLY A 186 1.65 26.71 -5.53
N TRP A 187 1.05 25.69 -6.13
CA TRP A 187 1.76 24.52 -6.67
C TRP A 187 1.79 24.48 -8.20
N TRP A 188 1.24 25.50 -8.85
CA TRP A 188 1.21 25.60 -10.31
C TRP A 188 2.59 25.89 -10.88
N ALA A 189 2.82 25.34 -12.07
CA ALA A 189 3.97 25.72 -12.89
C ALA A 189 3.72 27.09 -13.57
N PRO A 190 4.80 27.81 -13.97
CA PRO A 190 4.68 29.10 -14.63
C PRO A 190 3.80 29.11 -15.88
N GLU A 191 3.86 28.03 -16.69
CA GLU A 191 3.02 27.83 -17.86
C GLU A 191 1.53 27.70 -17.51
N GLN A 192 1.19 27.09 -16.37
CA GLN A 192 -0.20 27.00 -15.90
C GLN A 192 -0.75 28.38 -15.51
N VAL A 193 0.06 29.22 -14.86
CA VAL A 193 -0.31 30.59 -14.51
C VAL A 193 -0.48 31.44 -15.76
N LYS A 194 0.34 31.23 -16.78
CA LYS A 194 0.28 31.95 -18.07
C LYS A 194 -0.81 31.44 -19.01
N GLY A 195 -1.54 30.38 -18.65
CA GLY A 195 -2.56 29.78 -19.52
C GLY A 195 -1.99 29.12 -20.79
N LEU A 196 -0.74 28.64 -20.73
CA LEU A 196 -0.09 27.92 -21.82
C LEU A 196 -0.39 26.44 -21.75
N ASP A 197 0.00 25.69 -22.80
CA ASP A 197 -0.18 24.23 -22.86
C ASP A 197 0.51 23.55 -21.69
N ILE A 198 -0.26 22.67 -21.02
CA ILE A 198 0.21 21.91 -19.87
C ILE A 198 0.79 20.59 -20.36
N THR A 199 2.09 20.41 -20.14
CA THR A 199 2.84 19.21 -20.48
C THR A 199 3.29 18.47 -19.20
N PRO A 200 3.85 17.26 -19.28
CA PRO A 200 4.46 16.56 -18.16
C PRO A 200 5.48 17.40 -17.37
N ALA A 201 6.12 18.39 -18.00
CA ALA A 201 7.05 19.31 -17.35
C ALA A 201 6.39 20.15 -16.22
N ALA A 202 5.08 20.37 -16.26
CA ALA A 202 4.38 21.06 -15.20
C ALA A 202 4.38 20.24 -13.88
N ASP A 203 4.20 18.93 -13.98
CA ASP A 203 4.27 18.04 -12.82
C ASP A 203 5.67 17.99 -12.24
N VAL A 204 6.70 18.04 -13.08
CA VAL A 204 8.10 18.08 -12.65
C VAL A 204 8.40 19.37 -11.87
N PHE A 205 7.86 20.50 -12.30
CA PHE A 205 7.95 21.74 -11.55
C PHE A 205 7.29 21.60 -10.17
N ALA A 206 6.07 21.08 -10.12
CA ALA A 206 5.35 20.83 -8.88
C ALA A 206 6.09 19.85 -7.96
N TRP A 207 6.73 18.80 -8.53
CA TRP A 207 7.62 17.89 -7.79
C TRP A 207 8.77 18.65 -7.13
N GLY A 208 9.45 19.54 -7.86
CA GLY A 208 10.54 20.36 -7.31
C GLY A 208 10.07 21.23 -6.14
N CYS A 209 8.95 21.91 -6.28
CA CYS A 209 8.35 22.72 -5.21
C CYS A 209 7.94 21.85 -4.00
N LEU A 210 7.38 20.67 -4.23
CA LEU A 210 6.95 19.72 -3.21
C LEU A 210 8.14 19.19 -2.39
N VAL A 211 9.24 18.82 -3.06
CA VAL A 211 10.46 18.33 -2.39
C VAL A 211 11.13 19.44 -1.61
N ALA A 212 11.22 20.65 -2.14
CA ALA A 212 11.73 21.82 -1.42
C ALA A 212 10.87 22.12 -0.18
N TYR A 213 9.56 22.07 -0.29
CA TYR A 213 8.63 22.22 0.84
C TYR A 213 8.83 21.12 1.89
N ALA A 214 8.95 19.87 1.46
CA ALA A 214 9.12 18.74 2.36
C ALA A 214 10.45 18.81 3.12
N GLY A 215 11.52 19.31 2.50
CA GLY A 215 12.84 19.42 3.11
C GLY A 215 13.06 20.70 3.92
N SER A 216 12.26 21.77 3.68
CA SER A 216 12.42 23.06 4.39
C SER A 216 11.27 23.39 5.36
N GLY A 217 10.12 22.72 5.23
CA GLY A 217 8.89 23.06 5.96
C GLY A 217 8.22 24.34 5.46
N ARG A 218 8.75 24.97 4.41
CA ARG A 218 8.28 26.26 3.89
C ARG A 218 8.06 26.18 2.39
N HIS A 219 6.96 26.78 1.93
CA HIS A 219 6.67 26.84 0.50
C HIS A 219 7.72 27.71 -0.23
N PRO A 220 8.29 27.25 -1.39
CA PRO A 220 9.36 27.98 -2.10
C PRO A 220 9.04 29.42 -2.47
N TYR A 221 7.77 29.72 -2.70
CA TYR A 221 7.29 31.08 -3.01
C TYR A 221 6.60 31.78 -1.81
N GLY A 222 6.71 31.20 -0.62
CA GLY A 222 6.14 31.74 0.63
C GLY A 222 4.64 31.49 0.76
N ARG A 223 3.96 32.38 1.48
CA ARG A 223 2.50 32.33 1.70
C ARG A 223 1.87 33.60 1.17
N GLY A 224 0.65 33.50 0.67
CA GLY A 224 -0.12 34.64 0.15
C GLY A 224 -1.42 34.15 -0.49
N ASP A 225 -2.23 35.12 -0.92
CA ASP A 225 -3.36 34.85 -1.80
C ASP A 225 -2.87 34.39 -3.19
N MET A 226 -3.80 34.01 -4.03
CA MET A 226 -3.52 33.49 -5.37
C MET A 226 -2.74 34.48 -6.23
N ILE A 227 -3.11 35.75 -6.20
CA ILE A 227 -2.47 36.77 -7.04
C ILE A 227 -1.03 37.01 -6.57
N THR A 228 -0.83 37.09 -5.26
CA THR A 228 0.49 37.22 -4.64
C THR A 228 1.38 36.03 -4.98
N MET A 229 0.87 34.80 -4.89
CA MET A 229 1.60 33.58 -5.21
C MET A 229 1.96 33.52 -6.70
N ALA A 230 1.01 33.78 -7.59
CA ALA A 230 1.22 33.85 -9.03
C ALA A 230 2.26 34.92 -9.41
N THR A 231 2.18 36.09 -8.82
CA THR A 231 3.13 37.19 -9.05
C THR A 231 4.54 36.82 -8.63
N ARG A 232 4.70 36.21 -7.45
CA ARG A 232 6.02 35.74 -6.97
C ARG A 232 6.57 34.63 -7.86
N LEU A 233 5.74 33.64 -8.22
CA LEU A 233 6.11 32.56 -9.11
C LEU A 233 6.69 33.07 -10.43
N LEU A 234 6.09 34.12 -11.01
CA LEU A 234 6.51 34.66 -12.32
C LEU A 234 7.72 35.59 -12.23
N ASN A 235 7.97 36.23 -11.08
CA ASN A 235 8.91 37.34 -10.99
C ASN A 235 10.02 37.16 -9.92
N THR A 236 9.94 36.09 -9.11
CA THR A 236 10.90 35.89 -8.02
C THR A 236 11.47 34.47 -8.08
N PRO A 237 12.78 34.26 -7.88
CA PRO A 237 13.33 32.91 -7.78
C PRO A 237 12.74 32.18 -6.54
N PRO A 238 12.59 30.85 -6.60
CA PRO A 238 12.12 30.07 -5.47
C PRO A 238 13.17 30.00 -4.34
N ASP A 239 12.73 30.07 -3.10
CA ASP A 239 13.54 29.69 -1.93
C ASP A 239 13.45 28.16 -1.75
N LEU A 240 14.46 27.46 -2.23
CA LEU A 240 14.52 25.99 -2.19
C LEU A 240 15.02 25.46 -0.84
N GLY A 241 15.49 26.33 0.05
CA GLY A 241 16.14 25.91 1.29
C GLY A 241 17.46 25.16 1.06
N THR A 242 17.92 24.46 2.09
CA THR A 242 19.10 23.60 2.03
C THR A 242 18.66 22.15 1.91
N LEU A 243 18.94 21.54 0.78
CA LEU A 243 18.58 20.15 0.49
C LEU A 243 19.84 19.29 0.42
N PRO A 244 19.80 18.02 0.89
CA PRO A 244 20.94 17.11 0.74
C PRO A 244 21.12 16.71 -0.72
N ALA A 245 22.38 16.44 -1.14
CA ALA A 245 22.63 15.85 -2.45
C ALA A 245 21.95 14.46 -2.58
N PRO A 246 21.43 14.10 -3.76
CA PRO A 246 21.41 14.85 -5.03
C PRO A 246 20.18 15.78 -5.18
N LEU A 247 19.35 15.94 -4.13
CA LEU A 247 18.08 16.66 -4.21
C LEU A 247 18.25 18.14 -4.53
N ASP A 248 19.32 18.79 -4.05
CA ASP A 248 19.57 20.21 -4.26
C ASP A 248 19.68 20.57 -5.77
N ASP A 249 20.42 19.79 -6.54
CA ASP A 249 20.58 19.98 -7.99
C ASP A 249 19.31 19.59 -8.76
N LEU A 250 18.71 18.44 -8.41
CA LEU A 250 17.50 17.96 -9.07
C LEU A 250 16.34 18.92 -8.91
N VAL A 251 16.12 19.44 -7.68
CA VAL A 251 15.06 20.41 -7.38
C VAL A 251 15.29 21.73 -8.11
N ARG A 252 16.52 22.21 -8.16
CA ARG A 252 16.89 23.44 -8.91
C ARG A 252 16.56 23.31 -10.40
N ARG A 253 16.90 22.16 -11.01
CA ARG A 253 16.59 21.90 -12.43
C ARG A 253 15.08 21.72 -12.65
N ALA A 254 14.40 21.03 -11.75
CA ALA A 254 12.96 20.80 -11.83
C ALA A 254 12.15 22.11 -11.75
N THR A 255 12.64 23.10 -10.98
CA THR A 255 11.97 24.39 -10.79
C THR A 255 12.40 25.47 -11.83
N ALA A 256 13.07 25.06 -12.93
CA ALA A 256 13.41 25.97 -14.02
C ALA A 256 12.15 26.63 -14.62
N MET A 257 12.25 27.93 -14.94
CA MET A 257 11.12 28.68 -15.51
C MET A 257 10.74 28.19 -16.91
N ASP A 258 11.72 27.81 -17.74
CA ASP A 258 11.51 27.18 -19.04
C ASP A 258 11.16 25.69 -18.85
N PRO A 259 9.95 25.23 -19.26
CA PRO A 259 9.60 23.83 -19.18
C PRO A 259 10.56 22.88 -19.89
N ARG A 260 11.22 23.34 -20.95
CA ARG A 260 12.16 22.54 -21.77
C ARG A 260 13.50 22.31 -21.06
N ALA A 261 13.85 23.16 -20.09
CA ALA A 261 15.06 23.00 -19.29
C ALA A 261 14.91 22.03 -18.12
N ARG A 262 13.68 21.59 -17.84
CA ARG A 262 13.38 20.65 -16.75
C ARG A 262 13.69 19.22 -17.18
N PRO A 263 14.21 18.37 -16.27
CA PRO A 263 14.36 16.94 -16.53
C PRO A 263 12.97 16.28 -16.72
N SER A 264 12.93 15.14 -17.37
CA SER A 264 11.72 14.30 -17.33
C SER A 264 11.57 13.62 -15.97
N ALA A 265 10.36 13.12 -15.64
CA ALA A 265 10.14 12.34 -14.43
C ALA A 265 11.00 11.05 -14.41
N GLN A 266 11.28 10.48 -15.57
CA GLN A 266 12.16 9.33 -15.72
C GLN A 266 13.62 9.70 -15.42
N ASP A 267 14.11 10.87 -15.88
CA ASP A 267 15.46 11.35 -15.57
C ASP A 267 15.64 11.61 -14.07
N LEU A 268 14.62 12.20 -13.42
CA LEU A 268 14.60 12.35 -11.96
C LEU A 268 14.71 11.02 -11.25
N LEU A 269 13.93 10.04 -11.70
CA LEU A 269 13.91 8.71 -11.12
C LEU A 269 15.27 8.02 -11.24
N ILE A 270 15.89 8.04 -12.43
CA ILE A 270 17.22 7.48 -12.67
C ILE A 270 18.27 8.15 -11.76
N ALA A 271 18.23 9.47 -11.66
CA ALA A 271 19.19 10.20 -10.82
C ALA A 271 19.01 9.86 -9.33
N LEU A 272 17.78 9.65 -8.85
CA LEU A 272 17.48 9.33 -7.46
C LEU A 272 17.83 7.90 -7.06
N VAL A 273 17.80 6.94 -8.00
CA VAL A 273 18.20 5.55 -7.72
C VAL A 273 19.70 5.31 -7.87
N GLY A 274 20.52 6.36 -8.09
CA GLY A 274 21.98 6.26 -8.12
C GLY A 274 22.62 6.35 -9.52
N GLY A 275 21.89 6.77 -10.54
CA GLY A 275 22.44 7.23 -11.81
C GLY A 275 22.98 6.16 -12.76
N ALA A 276 22.86 4.88 -12.49
CA ALA A 276 23.36 3.83 -13.37
C ALA A 276 22.22 3.22 -14.22
N PRO A 277 22.23 3.41 -15.55
CA PRO A 277 21.39 2.62 -16.45
C PRO A 277 22.01 1.23 -16.66
N ALA A 278 22.39 0.53 -15.58
CA ALA A 278 23.11 -0.74 -15.67
C ALA A 278 22.25 -1.96 -15.34
N SER A 279 20.95 -1.80 -15.18
CA SER A 279 20.04 -2.94 -15.07
C SER A 279 19.05 -2.91 -16.22
N ASP A 280 18.82 -4.07 -16.87
CA ASP A 280 17.74 -4.27 -17.85
C ASP A 280 16.34 -4.04 -17.27
N ASN A 281 16.25 -3.63 -15.98
CA ASN A 281 15.00 -3.37 -15.29
C ASN A 281 14.52 -1.93 -15.54
N PRO A 282 13.23 -1.72 -15.79
CA PRO A 282 12.63 -0.39 -15.86
C PRO A 282 12.93 0.40 -14.56
N PRO A 283 13.26 1.70 -14.66
CA PRO A 283 13.59 2.53 -13.49
C PRO A 283 12.53 2.53 -12.40
N THR A 284 11.27 2.34 -12.76
CA THR A 284 10.15 2.23 -11.82
C THR A 284 10.21 0.98 -10.94
N LEU A 285 10.68 -0.16 -11.47
CA LEU A 285 10.88 -1.38 -10.68
C LEU A 285 12.08 -1.25 -9.74
N VAL A 286 13.15 -0.60 -10.21
CA VAL A 286 14.32 -0.30 -9.37
C VAL A 286 13.92 0.61 -8.21
N ALA A 287 13.05 1.59 -8.45
CA ALA A 287 12.54 2.48 -7.40
C ALA A 287 11.67 1.74 -6.38
N ASP A 288 10.83 0.79 -6.83
CA ASP A 288 10.03 -0.04 -5.92
C ASP A 288 10.93 -0.86 -4.98
N ASP A 289 11.98 -1.44 -5.52
CA ASP A 289 12.96 -2.23 -4.76
C ASP A 289 13.76 -1.36 -3.76
N VAL A 290 14.21 -0.19 -4.22
CA VAL A 290 14.92 0.79 -3.39
C VAL A 290 14.01 1.31 -2.27
N LEU A 291 12.78 1.69 -2.57
CA LEU A 291 11.82 2.14 -1.56
C LEU A 291 11.50 1.02 -0.57
N GLY A 292 11.27 -0.21 -1.04
CA GLY A 292 11.01 -1.36 -0.17
C GLY A 292 12.15 -1.63 0.83
N GLY A 293 13.40 -1.35 0.45
CA GLY A 293 14.58 -1.52 1.30
C GLY A 293 14.92 -0.32 2.18
N THR A 294 14.67 0.89 1.70
CA THR A 294 15.17 2.14 2.33
C THR A 294 14.08 3.01 2.96
N TRP A 295 12.81 2.83 2.58
CA TRP A 295 11.73 3.63 3.13
C TRP A 295 11.62 3.48 4.64
N ARG A 296 11.64 4.60 5.31
CA ARG A 296 11.38 4.74 6.74
C ARG A 296 10.31 5.81 6.89
N PRO A 297 9.06 5.43 7.18
CA PRO A 297 8.02 6.42 7.42
C PRO A 297 8.42 7.30 8.60
N PRO A 298 8.06 8.59 8.59
CA PRO A 298 8.17 9.42 9.77
C PRO A 298 7.49 8.76 10.98
N ALA A 299 8.03 8.98 12.19
CA ALA A 299 7.58 8.31 13.42
C ALA A 299 6.08 8.49 13.73
N ASN A 300 5.46 9.52 13.17
CA ASN A 300 4.07 9.91 13.40
C ASN A 300 3.11 9.46 12.27
N VAL A 301 3.56 8.65 11.32
CA VAL A 301 2.67 8.07 10.31
C VAL A 301 1.81 7.02 10.98
N GLU A 302 0.49 7.23 10.91
CA GLU A 302 -0.49 6.34 11.54
C GLU A 302 -0.38 4.92 10.98
N PRO A 303 -0.42 3.89 11.85
CA PRO A 303 -0.51 2.51 11.40
C PRO A 303 -1.79 2.30 10.61
N ASP A 304 -1.73 1.39 9.67
CA ASP A 304 -2.75 1.10 8.68
C ASP A 304 -4.17 1.00 9.29
N ALA A 305 -4.97 2.04 9.10
CA ALA A 305 -6.36 2.10 9.57
C ALA A 305 -7.26 1.04 8.91
N THR A 306 -6.78 0.33 7.88
CA THR A 306 -7.47 -0.78 7.24
C THR A 306 -7.75 -1.91 8.23
N GLN A 307 -6.88 -2.10 9.22
CA GLN A 307 -7.13 -3.06 10.31
C GLN A 307 -8.24 -2.57 11.25
N ALA A 308 -8.33 -1.28 11.52
CA ALA A 308 -9.38 -0.70 12.35
C ALA A 308 -10.76 -0.82 11.66
N LEU A 309 -10.83 -0.63 10.34
CA LEU A 309 -12.06 -0.82 9.55
C LEU A 309 -12.54 -2.28 9.54
N ASN A 310 -11.63 -3.23 9.49
CA ASN A 310 -11.96 -4.66 9.59
C ASN A 310 -12.49 -5.04 10.99
N VAL A 311 -12.04 -4.36 12.04
CA VAL A 311 -12.57 -4.55 13.41
C VAL A 311 -13.95 -3.91 13.57
N LEU A 312 -14.19 -2.75 12.93
CA LEU A 312 -15.49 -2.05 12.97
C LEU A 312 -16.58 -2.76 12.15
N GLY A 313 -16.21 -3.56 11.14
CA GLY A 313 -17.11 -4.36 10.32
C GLY A 313 -17.43 -5.75 10.86
N ALA A 314 -16.72 -6.22 11.88
CA ALA A 314 -17.07 -7.47 12.53
C ALA A 314 -18.38 -7.29 13.31
N PRO A 315 -19.41 -8.17 13.13
CA PRO A 315 -20.60 -8.14 13.99
C PRO A 315 -20.13 -8.24 15.43
N ALA A 316 -20.64 -7.34 16.29
CA ALA A 316 -20.29 -7.34 17.70
C ALA A 316 -20.44 -8.75 18.26
N PRO A 317 -19.41 -9.34 18.89
CA PRO A 317 -19.56 -10.65 19.49
C PRO A 317 -20.74 -10.59 20.44
N PRO A 318 -21.64 -11.59 20.43
CA PRO A 318 -22.78 -11.61 21.32
C PRO A 318 -22.30 -11.38 22.75
N PRO A 319 -22.99 -10.58 23.55
CA PRO A 319 -22.55 -10.23 24.89
C PRO A 319 -22.21 -11.52 25.64
N ALA A 320 -20.96 -11.65 26.06
CA ALA A 320 -20.48 -12.83 26.76
C ALA A 320 -21.40 -13.05 27.95
N ARG A 321 -22.20 -14.10 27.92
CA ARG A 321 -23.00 -14.53 29.08
C ARG A 321 -22.01 -14.73 30.20
N ARG A 322 -21.98 -13.83 31.17
CA ARG A 322 -21.22 -13.97 32.39
C ARG A 322 -21.58 -15.33 32.99
N PRO A 323 -20.64 -16.27 33.12
CA PRO A 323 -20.96 -17.54 33.74
C PRO A 323 -21.46 -17.24 35.14
N ARG A 324 -22.68 -17.65 35.44
CA ARG A 324 -23.18 -17.66 36.84
C ARG A 324 -22.15 -18.48 37.62
N ARG A 325 -21.36 -17.82 38.44
CA ARG A 325 -20.42 -18.45 39.36
C ARG A 325 -21.24 -19.34 40.29
N ASN A 326 -21.28 -20.63 39.99
CA ASN A 326 -21.83 -21.63 40.90
C ASN A 326 -20.92 -21.68 42.13
N LYS A 327 -21.39 -21.10 43.23
CA LYS A 327 -20.68 -21.10 44.51
C LYS A 327 -20.31 -22.51 44.99
N LEU A 328 -20.98 -23.55 44.50
CA LEU A 328 -20.69 -24.97 44.76
C LEU A 328 -19.41 -25.47 44.09
N VAL A 329 -19.01 -24.93 42.93
CA VAL A 329 -17.77 -25.35 42.25
C VAL A 329 -16.52 -24.78 42.95
N ILE A 330 -16.62 -23.60 43.54
CA ILE A 330 -15.52 -22.99 44.31
C ILE A 330 -15.30 -23.76 45.64
N ALA A 331 -16.38 -24.21 46.30
CA ALA A 331 -16.25 -25.03 47.49
C ALA A 331 -15.58 -26.41 47.21
N GLY A 332 -15.88 -27.01 46.03
CA GLY A 332 -15.25 -28.28 45.63
C GLY A 332 -13.74 -28.15 45.34
N LEU A 333 -13.32 -27.05 44.68
CA LEU A 333 -11.92 -26.78 44.37
C LEU A 333 -11.07 -26.51 45.62
N VAL A 334 -11.61 -25.88 46.63
CA VAL A 334 -10.92 -25.64 47.92
C VAL A 334 -10.68 -26.96 48.68
N VAL A 335 -11.65 -27.87 48.66
CA VAL A 335 -11.49 -29.21 49.32
C VAL A 335 -10.47 -30.05 48.59
N VAL A 336 -10.43 -30.06 47.26
CA VAL A 336 -9.42 -30.80 46.47
C VAL A 336 -8.02 -30.21 46.68
N ALA A 337 -7.87 -28.89 46.77
CA ALA A 337 -6.57 -28.24 47.04
C ALA A 337 -6.07 -28.58 48.48
N ALA A 338 -6.93 -28.64 49.46
CA ALA A 338 -6.57 -29.01 50.85
C ALA A 338 -6.10 -30.48 50.93
N LEU A 339 -6.74 -31.40 50.20
CA LEU A 339 -6.34 -32.80 50.14
C LEU A 339 -5.00 -33.00 49.39
N ALA A 340 -4.71 -32.20 48.36
CA ALA A 340 -3.45 -32.25 47.65
C ALA A 340 -2.27 -31.75 48.51
N VAL A 341 -2.48 -30.73 49.33
CA VAL A 341 -1.43 -30.23 50.25
C VAL A 341 -1.12 -31.25 51.35
N THR A 342 -2.14 -31.93 51.90
CA THR A 342 -1.90 -33.01 52.91
C THR A 342 -1.16 -34.21 52.32
N ALA A 343 -1.45 -34.58 51.04
CA ALA A 343 -0.72 -35.64 50.36
C ALA A 343 0.74 -35.28 50.08
N ALA A 344 1.02 -34.01 49.70
CA ALA A 344 2.39 -33.52 49.44
C ALA A 344 3.24 -33.48 50.73
N VAL A 345 2.65 -33.11 51.87
CA VAL A 345 3.35 -33.12 53.16
C VAL A 345 3.65 -34.54 53.60
N LEU A 346 2.74 -35.49 53.34
CA LEU A 346 2.98 -36.90 53.69
C LEU A 346 4.08 -37.58 52.88
N THR A 347 4.20 -37.21 51.59
CA THR A 347 5.26 -37.71 50.71
C THR A 347 6.65 -37.11 51.03
N GLN A 348 6.73 -35.89 51.55
CA GLN A 348 8.00 -35.31 52.00
C GLN A 348 8.53 -35.93 53.29
N VAL A 349 7.67 -36.45 54.16
CA VAL A 349 8.08 -37.09 55.40
C VAL A 349 8.60 -38.53 55.16
N ILE A 350 8.14 -39.21 54.11
CA ILE A 350 8.54 -40.59 53.77
C ILE A 350 9.74 -40.68 52.83
N GLY A 351 10.08 -39.56 52.09
CA GLY A 351 11.11 -39.54 51.05
C GLY A 351 12.54 -39.21 51.47
N ASN A 352 12.83 -39.04 52.75
CA ASN A 352 14.15 -38.56 53.19
C ASN A 352 15.03 -39.69 53.79
N THR A 353 15.08 -40.83 53.14
CA THR A 353 16.11 -41.80 53.40
C THR A 353 16.57 -42.48 52.12
N GLY A 354 17.78 -42.16 51.68
CA GLY A 354 18.51 -43.08 50.80
C GLY A 354 19.16 -42.51 49.56
N GLY A 355 20.46 -42.22 49.63
CA GLY A 355 21.38 -42.73 48.63
C GLY A 355 21.91 -41.79 47.55
N ARG A 356 23.01 -41.20 47.89
CA ARG A 356 24.11 -40.71 47.03
C ARG A 356 24.49 -41.67 45.90
N ARG A 357 24.70 -41.10 44.64
CA ARG A 357 25.84 -41.41 43.74
C ARG A 357 25.80 -40.62 42.47
N THR A 358 26.73 -39.75 42.33
CA THR A 358 27.76 -39.48 41.28
C THR A 358 27.53 -40.09 39.89
N GLY A 359 27.63 -39.23 38.88
CA GLY A 359 27.84 -39.59 37.49
C GLY A 359 27.94 -38.39 36.57
N SER A 360 29.17 -38.00 36.30
CA SER A 360 29.61 -37.01 35.29
C SER A 360 29.27 -37.47 33.88
N GLY A 361 28.98 -36.51 32.97
CA GLY A 361 28.86 -36.79 31.55
C GLY A 361 28.55 -35.57 30.70
N ASN A 362 29.61 -35.01 30.21
CA ASN A 362 29.79 -34.02 29.14
C ASN A 362 28.63 -33.73 28.13
N ALA A 363 28.40 -32.48 27.95
CA ALA A 363 28.53 -31.65 26.73
C ALA A 363 28.21 -32.29 25.36
N ALA A 364 27.21 -31.75 24.70
CA ALA A 364 27.27 -31.50 23.26
C ALA A 364 26.37 -30.32 22.89
N GLY A 365 26.97 -29.36 22.26
CA GLY A 365 26.42 -28.08 21.86
C GLY A 365 25.24 -28.22 20.92
N GLY A 366 24.18 -27.52 21.24
CA GLY A 366 23.10 -27.21 20.34
C GLY A 366 23.55 -26.09 19.45
N VAL A 367 23.73 -26.39 18.17
CA VAL A 367 23.95 -25.43 17.10
C VAL A 367 22.67 -24.59 16.99
N ALA A 368 22.76 -23.32 17.33
CA ALA A 368 21.75 -22.33 17.01
C ALA A 368 21.65 -22.23 15.48
N SER A 369 20.54 -22.70 14.91
CA SER A 369 20.21 -22.45 13.50
C SER A 369 20.09 -20.95 13.28
N GLY A 370 21.09 -20.37 12.65
CA GLY A 370 21.07 -18.99 12.21
C GLY A 370 19.93 -18.80 11.21
N GLY A 371 18.90 -18.04 11.59
CA GLY A 371 17.84 -17.58 10.69
C GLY A 371 18.45 -16.63 9.67
N GLY A 372 18.72 -17.12 8.44
CA GLY A 372 18.99 -16.24 7.29
C GLY A 372 17.76 -15.43 6.94
N PRO A 373 17.89 -14.35 6.17
CA PRO A 373 16.76 -13.51 5.76
C PRO A 373 15.71 -14.34 5.01
N THR A 374 14.43 -14.13 5.35
CA THR A 374 13.30 -14.77 4.67
C THR A 374 13.03 -14.07 3.34
N ASP A 375 12.37 -14.78 2.39
CA ASP A 375 11.96 -14.24 1.11
C ASP A 375 10.47 -13.80 1.12
N VAL A 376 9.83 -13.80 2.30
CA VAL A 376 8.46 -13.35 2.49
C VAL A 376 8.35 -11.87 2.12
N GLY A 377 7.34 -11.53 1.30
CA GLY A 377 7.13 -10.19 0.74
C GLY A 377 7.96 -9.88 -0.51
N ARG A 378 8.91 -10.73 -0.89
CA ARG A 378 9.74 -10.54 -2.09
C ARG A 378 9.06 -11.08 -3.35
N ARG A 379 9.32 -10.42 -4.48
CA ARG A 379 8.95 -10.92 -5.81
C ARG A 379 10.04 -11.85 -6.31
N ILE A 380 9.65 -13.06 -6.68
CA ILE A 380 10.57 -14.08 -7.19
C ILE A 380 10.15 -14.41 -8.63
N SER A 381 11.02 -14.11 -9.58
CA SER A 381 10.75 -14.38 -11.00
C SER A 381 10.91 -15.88 -11.31
N ALA A 382 9.99 -16.43 -12.09
CA ALA A 382 10.05 -17.81 -12.56
C ALA A 382 11.09 -18.05 -13.67
N GLY A 383 11.69 -16.98 -14.22
CA GLY A 383 12.71 -17.02 -15.27
C GLY A 383 13.31 -15.65 -15.52
N SER A 384 13.01 -15.01 -16.65
CA SER A 384 13.41 -13.63 -16.93
C SER A 384 12.62 -12.63 -16.10
N PRO A 385 13.23 -11.60 -15.50
CA PRO A 385 12.51 -10.61 -14.68
C PRO A 385 11.46 -9.80 -15.45
N ILE A 386 11.54 -9.74 -16.78
CA ILE A 386 10.77 -8.81 -17.62
C ILE A 386 9.56 -9.48 -18.29
N GLY A 387 9.58 -10.79 -18.51
CA GLY A 387 8.56 -11.47 -19.31
C GLY A 387 7.92 -12.68 -18.65
N ASP A 388 8.50 -13.18 -17.59
CA ASP A 388 8.04 -14.39 -16.92
C ASP A 388 7.20 -14.12 -15.68
N PRO A 389 6.30 -15.03 -15.32
CA PRO A 389 5.46 -14.89 -14.14
C PRO A 389 6.29 -14.71 -12.87
N GLN A 390 5.79 -13.90 -11.97
CA GLN A 390 6.39 -13.63 -10.68
C GLN A 390 5.54 -14.24 -9.56
N LEU A 391 6.21 -14.85 -8.58
CA LEU A 391 5.61 -15.37 -7.37
C LEU A 391 5.95 -14.45 -6.19
N ILE A 392 4.97 -14.17 -5.37
CA ILE A 392 5.11 -13.47 -4.10
C ILE A 392 4.45 -14.31 -3.02
N VAL A 393 5.12 -14.50 -1.89
CA VAL A 393 4.50 -14.98 -0.65
C VAL A 393 4.36 -13.77 0.28
N PRO A 394 3.19 -13.11 0.31
CA PRO A 394 3.06 -11.78 0.92
C PRO A 394 3.19 -11.79 2.45
N ARG A 395 2.99 -12.94 3.09
CA ARG A 395 3.02 -13.10 4.55
C ARG A 395 3.65 -14.43 4.92
N ALA A 396 4.23 -14.48 6.12
CA ALA A 396 4.66 -15.75 6.71
C ALA A 396 3.51 -16.75 6.83
N PRO A 397 3.76 -18.06 6.68
CA PRO A 397 2.74 -19.09 6.82
C PRO A 397 2.01 -19.02 8.16
N ARG A 398 0.71 -19.17 8.14
CA ARG A 398 -0.12 -19.26 9.34
C ARG A 398 -0.32 -20.72 9.70
N CYS A 399 0.40 -21.21 10.71
CA CYS A 399 0.38 -22.60 11.16
C CYS A 399 -0.34 -22.78 12.50
N GLY A 400 -0.63 -24.04 12.85
CA GLY A 400 -1.28 -24.41 14.11
C GLY A 400 -2.79 -24.48 14.03
N LEU A 401 -3.36 -24.50 12.81
CA LEU A 401 -4.80 -24.61 12.62
C LEU A 401 -5.21 -26.10 12.68
N THR A 402 -6.36 -26.35 13.33
CA THR A 402 -6.99 -27.69 13.37
C THR A 402 -7.90 -27.96 12.18
N SER A 403 -8.41 -26.89 11.53
CA SER A 403 -9.20 -26.98 10.30
C SER A 403 -9.09 -25.69 9.50
N TYR A 404 -9.19 -25.79 8.16
CA TYR A 404 -9.24 -24.66 7.24
C TYR A 404 -9.88 -25.07 5.91
N GLY A 405 -10.86 -24.30 5.39
CA GLY A 405 -11.49 -24.51 4.08
C GLY A 405 -12.11 -25.90 3.87
N GLY A 406 -12.65 -26.52 4.92
CA GLY A 406 -13.22 -27.87 4.88
C GLY A 406 -12.18 -29.00 5.11
N THR A 407 -10.89 -28.68 5.18
CA THR A 407 -9.81 -29.64 5.48
C THR A 407 -9.59 -29.69 6.98
N THR A 408 -9.53 -30.90 7.55
CA THR A 408 -9.21 -31.15 8.97
C THR A 408 -7.79 -31.67 9.07
N ALA A 409 -7.02 -31.14 10.03
CA ALA A 409 -5.64 -31.53 10.26
C ALA A 409 -5.52 -32.97 10.76
N ARG A 410 -4.55 -33.71 10.26
CA ARG A 410 -4.02 -34.95 10.87
C ARG A 410 -2.86 -34.63 11.81
N GLY A 411 -2.12 -33.57 11.52
CA GLY A 411 -1.09 -32.98 12.35
C GLY A 411 -1.48 -31.53 12.72
N ARG A 412 -0.93 -30.57 12.01
CA ARG A 412 -1.36 -29.15 12.09
C ARG A 412 -1.34 -28.50 10.71
N LEU A 413 -2.41 -27.82 10.34
CA LEU A 413 -2.45 -27.11 9.08
C LEU A 413 -1.60 -25.84 9.10
N CYS A 414 -0.85 -25.67 8.01
CA CYS A 414 -0.13 -24.44 7.66
C CYS A 414 -0.72 -23.87 6.38
N VAL A 415 -1.19 -22.63 6.45
CA VAL A 415 -1.79 -21.90 5.33
C VAL A 415 -0.76 -20.93 4.78
N VAL A 416 -0.44 -21.08 3.48
CA VAL A 416 0.46 -20.23 2.72
C VAL A 416 -0.36 -19.47 1.67
N THR A 417 -0.37 -18.16 1.75
CA THR A 417 -0.94 -17.30 0.70
C THR A 417 0.14 -16.98 -0.30
N LEU A 418 -0.16 -17.07 -1.59
CA LEU A 418 0.74 -16.66 -2.66
C LEU A 418 0.01 -15.79 -3.68
N THR A 419 0.76 -14.94 -4.35
CA THR A 419 0.31 -14.10 -5.45
C THR A 419 1.15 -14.41 -6.67
N LEU A 420 0.52 -14.70 -7.79
CA LEU A 420 1.14 -14.81 -9.10
C LEU A 420 0.83 -13.58 -9.92
N LEU A 421 1.84 -13.03 -10.58
CA LEU A 421 1.71 -11.86 -11.46
C LEU A 421 2.27 -12.25 -12.83
N ASN A 422 1.59 -11.86 -13.90
CA ASN A 422 2.12 -11.95 -15.25
C ASN A 422 2.50 -10.55 -15.77
N PRO A 423 3.75 -10.09 -15.61
CA PRO A 423 4.19 -8.79 -16.12
C PRO A 423 4.47 -8.81 -17.63
N GLY A 424 4.45 -9.98 -18.26
CA GLY A 424 4.76 -10.17 -19.67
C GLY A 424 3.66 -9.70 -20.61
N GLY A 425 3.99 -9.61 -21.92
CA GLY A 425 3.05 -9.22 -22.97
C GLY A 425 2.24 -10.39 -23.56
N ALA A 426 2.44 -11.63 -23.09
CA ALA A 426 1.75 -12.83 -23.57
C ALA A 426 1.05 -13.57 -22.41
N GLY A 427 -0.03 -14.27 -22.70
CA GLY A 427 -0.68 -15.15 -21.74
C GLY A 427 0.23 -16.33 -21.35
N VAL A 428 0.20 -16.72 -20.08
CA VAL A 428 1.04 -17.77 -19.52
C VAL A 428 0.19 -18.87 -18.94
N SER A 429 0.44 -20.13 -19.36
CA SER A 429 -0.21 -21.31 -18.78
C SER A 429 0.46 -21.67 -17.46
N LEU A 430 -0.33 -21.70 -16.39
CA LEU A 430 0.15 -22.01 -15.06
C LEU A 430 0.30 -23.52 -14.85
N ASN A 431 1.28 -23.90 -14.03
CA ASN A 431 1.46 -25.31 -13.65
C ASN A 431 0.35 -25.74 -12.70
N ARG A 432 -0.31 -26.86 -13.03
CA ARG A 432 -1.39 -27.44 -12.21
C ARG A 432 -0.87 -28.13 -10.95
N VAL A 433 0.42 -28.50 -10.91
CA VAL A 433 1.05 -29.10 -9.73
C VAL A 433 1.66 -27.98 -8.91
N PRO A 434 1.06 -27.66 -7.77
CA PRO A 434 1.47 -26.51 -7.00
C PRO A 434 2.80 -26.77 -6.27
N PHE A 435 3.23 -25.73 -5.59
CA PHE A 435 4.43 -25.72 -4.78
C PHE A 435 4.39 -26.75 -3.66
N ALA A 436 5.49 -27.46 -3.43
CA ALA A 436 5.69 -28.28 -2.23
C ALA A 436 6.24 -27.40 -1.10
N LEU A 437 5.79 -27.66 0.12
CA LEU A 437 6.32 -27.03 1.33
C LEU A 437 7.40 -27.94 1.93
N LEU A 438 8.61 -27.43 2.07
CA LEU A 438 9.68 -28.08 2.80
C LEU A 438 9.65 -27.64 4.26
N ASP A 439 9.70 -28.57 5.18
CA ASP A 439 9.80 -28.29 6.61
C ASP A 439 11.25 -28.02 7.03
N ASP A 440 11.46 -27.77 8.31
CA ASP A 440 12.76 -27.47 8.95
C ASP A 440 13.78 -28.63 8.87
N THR A 441 13.34 -29.83 8.50
CA THR A 441 14.20 -30.97 8.22
C THR A 441 14.47 -31.23 6.75
N GLY A 442 13.77 -30.47 5.86
CA GLY A 442 13.83 -30.66 4.44
C GLY A 442 12.85 -31.69 3.89
N ALA A 443 11.96 -32.26 4.73
CA ALA A 443 10.89 -33.14 4.26
C ALA A 443 9.85 -32.36 3.46
N SER A 444 9.38 -32.95 2.35
CA SER A 444 8.47 -32.32 1.39
C SER A 444 7.03 -32.70 1.70
N HIS A 445 6.18 -31.69 1.78
CA HIS A 445 4.73 -31.80 1.99
C HIS A 445 4.00 -31.26 0.77
N ALA A 446 3.08 -32.06 0.21
CA ALA A 446 2.17 -31.61 -0.84
C ALA A 446 0.98 -30.85 -0.22
N PRO A 447 0.34 -29.93 -0.95
CA PRO A 447 -0.88 -29.29 -0.48
C PRO A 447 -2.03 -30.31 -0.40
N GLU A 448 -2.89 -30.17 0.60
CA GLU A 448 -4.03 -31.07 0.85
C GLU A 448 -5.09 -31.04 -0.25
N ALA A 449 -5.21 -29.95 -0.97
CA ALA A 449 -6.06 -29.82 -2.15
C ALA A 449 -5.36 -28.99 -3.22
N PRO A 450 -5.54 -29.33 -4.52
CA PRO A 450 -5.07 -28.48 -5.61
C PRO A 450 -5.80 -27.15 -5.55
N PRO A 451 -5.10 -26.02 -5.71
CA PRO A 451 -5.72 -24.70 -5.73
C PRO A 451 -6.62 -24.55 -6.97
N ALA A 452 -7.82 -24.03 -6.76
CA ALA A 452 -8.86 -23.97 -7.81
C ALA A 452 -8.50 -22.99 -8.95
N GLY A 453 -7.71 -21.95 -8.66
CA GLY A 453 -7.37 -20.89 -9.62
C GLY A 453 -6.18 -21.19 -10.53
N LEU A 454 -5.33 -22.18 -10.19
CA LEU A 454 -4.16 -22.53 -11.02
C LEU A 454 -4.50 -23.32 -12.29
N THR A 455 -5.77 -23.48 -12.64
CA THR A 455 -6.22 -24.21 -13.83
C THR A 455 -6.30 -23.33 -15.08
N GLU A 456 -6.21 -22.02 -14.96
CA GLU A 456 -6.41 -21.06 -16.04
C GLU A 456 -5.08 -20.42 -16.49
N ALA A 457 -5.07 -19.94 -17.74
CA ALA A 457 -3.97 -19.14 -18.24
C ALA A 457 -4.04 -17.74 -17.61
N LEU A 458 -2.91 -17.23 -17.12
CA LEU A 458 -2.80 -15.87 -16.59
C LEU A 458 -2.56 -14.90 -17.76
N ALA A 459 -3.49 -14.00 -18.04
CA ALA A 459 -3.36 -13.02 -19.12
C ALA A 459 -2.29 -11.96 -18.83
N PRO A 460 -1.78 -11.22 -19.83
CA PRO A 460 -0.84 -10.14 -19.62
C PRO A 460 -1.37 -9.09 -18.63
N GLY A 461 -0.58 -8.78 -17.61
CA GLY A 461 -0.94 -7.82 -16.57
C GLY A 461 -1.83 -8.38 -15.45
N ASP A 462 -2.30 -9.63 -15.56
CA ASP A 462 -3.17 -10.23 -14.57
C ASP A 462 -2.44 -10.64 -13.30
N ARG A 463 -3.22 -10.68 -12.22
CA ARG A 463 -2.84 -11.13 -10.89
C ARG A 463 -3.77 -12.25 -10.44
N LEU A 464 -3.19 -13.31 -9.86
CA LEU A 464 -3.89 -14.41 -9.25
C LEU A 464 -3.43 -14.56 -7.79
N ASP A 465 -4.36 -14.45 -6.85
CA ASP A 465 -4.10 -14.71 -5.42
C ASP A 465 -4.63 -16.09 -5.07
N GLU A 466 -3.78 -16.94 -4.50
CA GLU A 466 -4.08 -18.31 -4.15
C GLU A 466 -3.69 -18.67 -2.72
N VAL A 467 -4.37 -19.66 -2.18
CA VAL A 467 -4.12 -20.17 -0.83
C VAL A 467 -3.81 -21.65 -0.89
N LEU A 468 -2.63 -22.03 -0.43
CA LEU A 468 -2.19 -23.41 -0.30
C LEU A 468 -2.27 -23.86 1.17
N VAL A 469 -2.82 -25.02 1.38
CA VAL A 469 -2.99 -25.62 2.72
C VAL A 469 -2.17 -26.88 2.82
N TYR A 470 -1.28 -26.95 3.79
CA TYR A 470 -0.40 -28.10 4.04
C TYR A 470 -0.64 -28.66 5.43
N ASP A 471 -0.62 -29.98 5.54
CA ASP A 471 -0.67 -30.65 6.84
C ASP A 471 0.74 -31.10 7.25
N LEU A 472 1.26 -30.51 8.33
CA LEU A 472 2.59 -30.81 8.86
C LEU A 472 2.48 -31.59 10.18
N PRO A 473 3.46 -32.46 10.49
CA PRO A 473 3.57 -33.00 11.82
C PRO A 473 3.63 -31.90 12.90
N PRO A 474 3.04 -32.07 14.09
CA PRO A 474 2.88 -31.03 15.09
C PRO A 474 4.18 -30.33 15.52
N GLU A 475 5.31 -31.02 15.42
CA GLU A 475 6.62 -30.50 15.85
C GLU A 475 7.40 -29.82 14.72
N ARG A 476 6.91 -29.88 13.47
CA ARG A 476 7.63 -29.35 12.30
C ARG A 476 7.24 -27.92 12.00
N ARG A 477 8.19 -27.16 11.41
CA ARG A 477 7.97 -25.77 11.00
C ARG A 477 8.15 -25.61 9.48
N PRO A 478 7.34 -24.79 8.81
CA PRO A 478 7.56 -24.48 7.41
C PRO A 478 8.90 -23.74 7.26
N ALA A 479 9.71 -24.12 6.30
CA ALA A 479 11.01 -23.52 6.03
C ALA A 479 11.11 -22.92 4.63
N ARG A 480 10.62 -23.65 3.60
CA ARG A 480 10.72 -23.23 2.21
C ARG A 480 9.52 -23.67 1.41
N LEU A 481 9.14 -22.86 0.43
CA LEU A 481 8.18 -23.22 -0.62
C LEU A 481 8.96 -23.45 -1.91
N THR A 482 8.77 -24.59 -2.60
CA THR A 482 9.49 -24.90 -3.83
C THR A 482 8.56 -25.43 -4.90
N GLY A 483 8.71 -24.99 -6.15
CA GLY A 483 7.86 -25.41 -7.25
C GLY A 483 8.18 -24.73 -8.56
N GLN A 484 7.33 -24.92 -9.54
CA GLN A 484 7.40 -24.28 -10.86
C GLN A 484 6.08 -23.53 -11.12
N VAL A 485 6.15 -22.27 -11.52
CA VAL A 485 4.96 -21.45 -11.83
C VAL A 485 4.32 -21.90 -13.15
N THR A 486 5.14 -22.23 -14.14
CA THR A 486 4.71 -22.64 -15.48
C THR A 486 5.15 -24.06 -15.79
N GLU A 487 4.43 -24.75 -16.67
CA GLU A 487 4.85 -26.07 -17.17
C GLU A 487 6.20 -25.95 -17.90
N GLY A 488 7.20 -26.71 -17.44
CA GLY A 488 8.57 -26.65 -17.97
C GLY A 488 9.37 -25.42 -17.58
N GLY A 489 8.84 -24.52 -16.76
CA GLY A 489 9.52 -23.35 -16.27
C GLY A 489 10.60 -23.67 -15.24
N ARG A 490 11.39 -22.67 -14.86
CA ARG A 490 12.41 -22.77 -13.83
C ARG A 490 11.79 -23.10 -12.48
N ARG A 491 12.43 -24.04 -11.76
CA ARG A 491 12.07 -24.29 -10.36
C ARG A 491 12.51 -23.12 -9.49
N ILE A 492 11.60 -22.61 -8.71
CA ILE A 492 11.84 -21.53 -7.76
C ILE A 492 11.76 -22.04 -6.32
N GLU A 493 12.45 -21.36 -5.43
CA GLU A 493 12.49 -21.64 -4.01
C GLU A 493 12.32 -20.33 -3.24
N VAL A 494 11.39 -20.33 -2.28
CA VAL A 494 11.04 -19.20 -1.43
C VAL A 494 11.30 -19.59 0.01
N ARG A 495 12.17 -18.89 0.73
CA ARG A 495 12.39 -19.05 2.16
C ARG A 495 11.27 -18.37 2.94
N LEU A 496 10.61 -19.11 3.81
CA LEU A 496 9.43 -18.67 4.55
C LEU A 496 9.75 -18.09 5.93
#